data_aae4661320f1b24cabc385459ec8ed87
#
_entry.id   aae4661320f1b24cabc385459ec8ed87
#
_cell.length_a   1.000
_cell.length_b   1.000
_cell.length_c   1.000
_cell.angle_alpha   90.00
_cell.angle_beta   90.00
_cell.angle_gamma   90.00
#
_symmetry.space_group_name_H-M   'P 1'
#
loop_
_entity.id
_entity.type
_entity.pdbx_description
1 polymer ?
#
loop_
_entity_poly.entity_id
_entity_poly.type
_entity_poly.pdbx_seq_one_letter_code
_entity_poly.pdbx_strand_id
1 'polypeptide(L)'
;MTDCAERAGSRLATRRVAVTHTNVEVLRQMTGEVWVPEFDFAARHVGKGPGIRARLAQANMGNWRFDFACPDLQIAMEIEGGAWVGGRHTRGAGFERDLEKYDRANRLGWWVYRCSPRMVKNGWAYESLRIMCDMRRGHL
;
A
#
# COMPACT_ATOMS: atom_id res chain seq x y z
N MET A 1 -9.45 11.32 34.33
CA MET A 1 -8.17 10.98 33.70
C MET A 1 -8.31 10.17 32.39
N THR A 2 -9.50 10.01 31.83
CA THR A 2 -9.79 9.23 30.62
C THR A 2 -9.86 10.06 29.31
N ASP A 3 -9.74 11.37 29.41
CA ASP A 3 -10.03 12.29 28.29
C ASP A 3 -8.81 12.60 27.37
N CYS A 4 -7.60 12.23 27.77
CA CYS A 4 -6.38 12.58 27.00
C CYS A 4 -6.02 11.53 25.94
N ALA A 5 -6.34 10.27 26.16
CA ALA A 5 -6.02 9.19 25.23
C ALA A 5 -7.00 9.13 24.04
N GLU A 6 -8.27 9.40 24.28
CA GLU A 6 -9.28 9.44 23.21
C GLU A 6 -9.08 10.64 22.25
N ARG A 7 -8.67 11.78 22.77
CA ARG A 7 -8.36 12.95 21.94
C ARG A 7 -7.10 12.78 21.11
N ALA A 8 -6.11 12.06 21.60
CA ALA A 8 -4.89 11.75 20.83
C ALA A 8 -5.15 10.76 19.70
N GLY A 9 -5.95 9.72 19.96
CA GLY A 9 -6.35 8.75 18.94
C GLY A 9 -7.18 9.36 17.81
N SER A 10 -8.12 10.24 18.16
CA SER A 10 -8.94 10.96 17.20
C SER A 10 -8.12 11.89 16.29
N ARG A 11 -7.16 12.63 16.85
CA ARG A 11 -6.28 13.51 16.05
C ARG A 11 -5.35 12.76 15.12
N LEU A 12 -4.82 11.62 15.54
CA LEU A 12 -3.98 10.77 14.74
C LEU A 12 -4.75 10.12 13.57
N ALA A 13 -5.96 9.63 13.84
CA ALA A 13 -6.84 9.06 12.83
C ALA A 13 -7.25 10.11 11.78
N THR A 14 -7.65 11.31 12.22
CA THR A 14 -8.03 12.42 11.33
C THR A 14 -6.84 12.86 10.46
N ARG A 15 -5.64 12.95 11.04
CA ARG A 15 -4.43 13.32 10.30
C ARG A 15 -4.05 12.26 9.26
N ARG A 16 -4.18 10.98 9.59
CA ARG A 16 -3.91 9.87 8.66
C ARG A 16 -4.88 9.89 7.47
N VAL A 17 -6.16 10.11 7.71
CA VAL A 17 -7.19 10.22 6.65
C VAL A 17 -6.90 11.42 5.74
N ALA A 18 -6.54 12.58 6.29
CA ALA A 18 -6.20 13.76 5.51
C ALA A 18 -4.96 13.54 4.63
N VAL A 19 -3.90 12.94 5.16
CA VAL A 19 -2.67 12.61 4.42
C VAL A 19 -2.97 11.63 3.28
N THR A 20 -3.77 10.60 3.54
CA THR A 20 -4.17 9.62 2.53
C THR A 20 -4.95 10.26 1.38
N HIS A 21 -5.88 11.15 1.69
CA HIS A 21 -6.66 11.86 0.67
C HIS A 21 -5.76 12.75 -0.20
N THR A 22 -4.83 13.47 0.40
CA THR A 22 -3.86 14.30 -0.31
C THR A 22 -2.99 13.46 -1.25
N ASN A 23 -2.50 12.30 -0.79
CA ASN A 23 -1.68 11.41 -1.62
C ASN A 23 -2.45 10.87 -2.82
N VAL A 24 -3.70 10.45 -2.65
CA VAL A 24 -4.55 9.97 -3.74
C VAL A 24 -4.76 11.06 -4.80
N GLU A 25 -5.03 12.29 -4.37
CA GLU A 25 -5.26 13.40 -5.30
C GLU A 25 -3.98 13.76 -6.08
N VAL A 26 -2.82 13.80 -5.43
CA VAL A 26 -1.53 14.03 -6.10
C VAL A 26 -1.24 12.90 -7.09
N LEU A 27 -1.43 11.64 -6.71
CA LEU A 27 -1.27 10.50 -7.60
C LEU A 27 -2.17 10.62 -8.84
N ARG A 28 -3.43 10.98 -8.65
CA ARG A 28 -4.38 11.18 -9.75
C ARG A 28 -3.91 12.29 -10.69
N GLN A 29 -3.48 13.42 -10.15
CA GLN A 29 -3.00 14.55 -10.96
C GLN A 29 -1.73 14.21 -11.72
N MET A 30 -0.78 13.52 -11.09
CA MET A 30 0.50 13.18 -11.70
C MET A 30 0.41 12.08 -12.75
N THR A 31 -0.46 11.11 -12.55
CA THR A 31 -0.53 9.91 -13.40
C THR A 31 -1.70 9.90 -14.37
N GLY A 32 -2.76 10.69 -14.10
CA GLY A 32 -4.02 10.64 -14.84
C GLY A 32 -4.88 9.41 -14.53
N GLU A 33 -4.49 8.60 -13.53
CA GLU A 33 -5.14 7.34 -13.18
C GLU A 33 -5.92 7.43 -11.88
N VAL A 34 -6.85 6.49 -11.70
CA VAL A 34 -7.59 6.33 -10.44
C VAL A 34 -6.76 5.49 -9.46
N TRP A 35 -6.50 6.03 -8.28
CA TRP A 35 -5.78 5.37 -7.21
C TRP A 35 -6.70 5.09 -6.03
N VAL A 36 -6.59 3.91 -5.46
CA VAL A 36 -7.40 3.43 -4.33
C VAL A 36 -6.49 3.25 -3.10
N PRO A 37 -6.78 3.93 -1.98
CA PRO A 37 -6.02 3.72 -0.75
C PRO A 37 -6.42 2.41 -0.08
N GLU A 38 -5.51 1.84 0.70
CA GLU A 38 -5.76 0.60 1.47
C GLU A 38 -6.37 -0.52 0.61
N PHE A 39 -5.77 -0.76 -0.56
CA PHE A 39 -6.30 -1.70 -1.55
C PHE A 39 -6.03 -3.15 -1.15
N ASP A 40 -7.08 -3.88 -0.86
CA ASP A 40 -7.06 -5.25 -0.36
C ASP A 40 -6.92 -6.29 -1.49
N PHE A 41 -5.79 -6.29 -2.17
CA PHE A 41 -5.57 -7.12 -3.37
C PHE A 41 -5.73 -8.62 -3.11
N ALA A 42 -5.32 -9.11 -1.94
CA ALA A 42 -5.45 -10.52 -1.59
C ALA A 42 -6.91 -10.95 -1.42
N ALA A 43 -7.69 -10.15 -0.69
CA ALA A 43 -9.12 -10.40 -0.51
C ALA A 43 -9.89 -10.35 -1.85
N ARG A 44 -9.55 -9.41 -2.71
CA ARG A 44 -10.16 -9.29 -4.04
C ARG A 44 -9.83 -10.48 -4.94
N HIS A 45 -8.60 -11.00 -4.84
CA HIS A 45 -8.18 -12.16 -5.62
C HIS A 45 -8.95 -13.42 -5.26
N VAL A 46 -9.13 -13.71 -3.98
CA VAL A 46 -9.82 -14.93 -3.51
C VAL A 46 -11.34 -14.79 -3.40
N GLY A 47 -11.85 -13.58 -3.47
CA GLY A 47 -13.26 -13.25 -3.26
C GLY A 47 -13.56 -12.84 -1.82
N LYS A 48 -14.19 -11.68 -1.67
CA LYS A 48 -14.59 -11.12 -0.37
C LYS A 48 -15.82 -11.82 0.20
N GLY A 49 -16.08 -11.60 1.48
CA GLY A 49 -17.25 -12.08 2.18
C GLY A 49 -17.02 -13.34 2.99
N PRO A 50 -18.12 -14.03 3.40
CA PRO A 50 -18.02 -15.21 4.25
C PRO A 50 -17.09 -16.27 3.68
N GLY A 51 -16.28 -16.89 4.55
CA GLY A 51 -15.32 -17.92 4.16
C GLY A 51 -13.99 -17.39 3.60
N ILE A 52 -13.76 -16.08 3.61
CA ILE A 52 -12.52 -15.48 3.09
C ILE A 52 -11.26 -16.06 3.74
N ARG A 53 -11.28 -16.34 5.05
CA ARG A 53 -10.11 -16.91 5.75
C ARG A 53 -9.70 -18.26 5.17
N ALA A 54 -10.68 -19.12 4.88
CA ALA A 54 -10.42 -20.42 4.27
C ALA A 54 -9.88 -20.27 2.84
N ARG A 55 -10.44 -19.35 2.06
CA ARG A 55 -9.98 -19.10 0.69
C ARG A 55 -8.57 -18.52 0.65
N LEU A 56 -8.24 -17.59 1.56
CA LEU A 56 -6.86 -17.08 1.70
C LEU A 56 -5.89 -18.19 2.09
N ALA A 57 -6.25 -19.04 3.05
CA ALA A 57 -5.42 -20.17 3.46
C ALA A 57 -5.18 -21.16 2.32
N GLN A 58 -6.19 -21.50 1.54
CA GLN A 58 -6.08 -22.36 0.36
C GLN A 58 -5.18 -21.76 -0.72
N ALA A 59 -5.23 -20.44 -0.90
CA ALA A 59 -4.38 -19.73 -1.83
C ALA A 59 -2.97 -19.46 -1.28
N ASN A 60 -2.70 -19.87 -0.04
CA ASN A 60 -1.45 -19.59 0.68
C ASN A 60 -1.13 -18.10 0.70
N MET A 61 -2.13 -17.29 1.04
CA MET A 61 -2.06 -15.82 1.10
C MET A 61 -2.47 -15.30 2.47
N GLY A 62 -1.81 -14.23 2.91
CA GLY A 62 -2.32 -13.39 3.99
C GLY A 62 -3.42 -12.43 3.50
N ASN A 63 -4.09 -11.78 4.43
CA ASN A 63 -5.06 -10.73 4.10
C ASN A 63 -4.33 -9.40 3.83
N TRP A 64 -3.58 -9.36 2.73
CA TRP A 64 -2.68 -8.26 2.41
C TRP A 64 -3.36 -7.13 1.66
N ARG A 65 -2.87 -5.93 1.93
CA ARG A 65 -3.28 -4.69 1.28
C ARG A 65 -2.07 -3.92 0.79
N PHE A 66 -2.29 -3.08 -0.20
CA PHE A 66 -1.35 -2.04 -0.60
C PHE A 66 -1.77 -0.70 0.02
N ASP A 67 -0.81 0.15 0.38
CA ASP A 67 -1.12 1.50 0.85
C ASP A 67 -1.93 2.27 -0.20
N PHE A 68 -1.51 2.18 -1.47
CA PHE A 68 -2.22 2.73 -2.62
C PHE A 68 -2.08 1.79 -3.81
N ALA A 69 -3.12 1.70 -4.63
CA ALA A 69 -3.06 0.94 -5.87
C ALA A 69 -3.81 1.63 -7.00
N CYS A 70 -3.29 1.46 -8.20
CA CYS A 70 -3.96 1.72 -9.46
C CYS A 70 -4.37 0.38 -10.08
N PRO A 71 -5.61 -0.09 -9.87
CA PRO A 71 -6.02 -1.42 -10.31
C PRO A 71 -6.00 -1.58 -11.83
N ASP A 72 -6.33 -0.52 -12.57
CA ASP A 72 -6.39 -0.56 -14.04
C ASP A 72 -5.04 -0.86 -14.68
N LEU A 73 -3.95 -0.42 -14.07
CA LEU A 73 -2.58 -0.68 -14.53
C LEU A 73 -1.85 -1.74 -13.70
N GLN A 74 -2.45 -2.24 -12.64
CA GLN A 74 -1.83 -3.16 -11.68
C GLN A 74 -0.49 -2.63 -11.13
N ILE A 75 -0.49 -1.37 -10.72
CA ILE A 75 0.62 -0.71 -10.05
C ILE A 75 0.21 -0.40 -8.62
N ALA A 76 1.08 -0.71 -7.67
CA ALA A 76 0.87 -0.42 -6.27
C ALA A 76 2.01 0.43 -5.70
N MET A 77 1.69 1.21 -4.68
CA MET A 77 2.64 2.02 -3.92
C MET A 77 2.59 1.61 -2.45
N GLU A 78 3.76 1.37 -1.88
CA GLU A 78 3.93 1.07 -0.45
C GLU A 78 4.90 2.08 0.16
N ILE A 79 4.48 2.70 1.25
CA ILE A 79 5.31 3.67 1.99
C ILE A 79 5.91 2.98 3.21
N GLU A 80 7.21 2.75 3.18
CA GLU A 80 7.96 2.03 4.19
C GLU A 80 8.34 2.94 5.37
N GLY A 81 7.35 3.26 6.22
CA GLY A 81 7.56 4.20 7.33
C GLY A 81 8.13 3.59 8.61
N GLY A 82 7.96 2.28 8.83
CA GLY A 82 8.32 1.59 10.08
C GLY A 82 9.75 1.05 10.14
N ALA A 83 10.49 1.06 9.05
CA ALA A 83 11.82 0.44 8.96
C ALA A 83 12.89 1.09 9.86
N TRP A 84 12.67 2.32 10.28
CA TRP A 84 13.60 3.12 11.09
C TRP A 84 13.29 3.14 12.58
N VAL A 85 12.10 2.71 12.99
CA VAL A 85 11.62 2.78 14.37
C VAL A 85 11.70 1.42 15.08
N GLY A 86 11.80 0.34 14.32
CA GLY A 86 11.89 -1.02 14.87
C GLY A 86 13.32 -1.44 15.14
N GLY A 87 13.66 -1.70 16.38
CA GLY A 87 14.91 -2.35 16.74
C GLY A 87 15.05 -3.72 16.06
N ARG A 88 16.18 -4.36 16.28
CA ARG A 88 16.63 -5.62 15.66
C ARG A 88 15.63 -6.78 15.71
N HIS A 89 14.55 -6.69 16.51
CA HIS A 89 13.57 -7.77 16.70
C HIS A 89 12.43 -7.80 15.66
N THR A 90 12.26 -6.75 14.84
CA THR A 90 11.23 -6.70 13.81
C THR A 90 11.66 -7.21 12.45
N ARG A 91 12.95 -7.54 12.28
CA ARG A 91 13.52 -7.95 10.98
C ARG A 91 13.23 -9.40 10.59
N GLY A 92 12.94 -10.30 11.53
CA GLY A 92 12.75 -11.72 11.24
C GLY A 92 11.40 -12.03 10.59
N ALA A 93 10.37 -12.27 11.41
CA ALA A 93 9.05 -12.70 10.93
C ALA A 93 8.33 -11.65 10.09
N GLY A 94 8.50 -10.35 10.39
CA GLY A 94 7.92 -9.26 9.60
C GLY A 94 8.51 -9.17 8.20
N PHE A 95 9.81 -9.34 8.09
CA PHE A 95 10.53 -9.35 6.82
C PHE A 95 10.09 -10.52 5.92
N GLU A 96 10.01 -11.74 6.47
CA GLU A 96 9.54 -12.91 5.73
C GLU A 96 8.10 -12.72 5.21
N ARG A 97 7.21 -12.19 6.04
CA ARG A 97 5.83 -11.91 5.63
C ARG A 97 5.75 -10.88 4.50
N ASP A 98 6.60 -9.87 4.52
CA ASP A 98 6.70 -8.89 3.45
C ASP A 98 7.20 -9.52 2.15
N LEU A 99 8.20 -10.39 2.21
CA LEU A 99 8.68 -11.13 1.04
C LEU A 99 7.58 -12.00 0.44
N GLU A 100 6.81 -12.71 1.26
CA GLU A 100 5.67 -13.51 0.81
C GLU A 100 4.59 -12.66 0.15
N LYS A 101 4.25 -11.51 0.74
CA LYS A 101 3.29 -10.55 0.19
C LYS A 101 3.71 -10.10 -1.21
N TYR A 102 4.95 -9.68 -1.36
CA TYR A 102 5.46 -9.17 -2.65
C TYR A 102 5.65 -10.27 -3.68
N ASP A 103 6.05 -11.47 -3.27
CA ASP A 103 6.10 -12.64 -4.15
C ASP A 103 4.73 -12.93 -4.75
N ARG A 104 3.69 -12.95 -3.93
CA ARG A 104 2.31 -13.17 -4.41
C ARG A 104 1.80 -12.02 -5.27
N ALA A 105 2.10 -10.78 -4.91
CA ALA A 105 1.74 -9.62 -5.71
C ALA A 105 2.37 -9.69 -7.11
N ASN A 106 3.64 -10.04 -7.19
CA ASN A 106 4.34 -10.23 -8.47
C ASN A 106 3.70 -11.33 -9.32
N ARG A 107 3.37 -12.48 -8.73
CA ARG A 107 2.70 -13.59 -9.44
C ARG A 107 1.32 -13.20 -9.97
N LEU A 108 0.64 -12.25 -9.33
CA LEU A 108 -0.65 -11.71 -9.76
C LEU A 108 -0.52 -10.58 -10.78
N GLY A 109 0.70 -10.24 -11.19
CA GLY A 109 0.98 -9.23 -12.21
C GLY A 109 1.11 -7.79 -11.68
N TRP A 110 1.20 -7.61 -10.38
CA TRP A 110 1.37 -6.30 -9.77
C TRP A 110 2.81 -5.81 -9.86
N TRP A 111 2.99 -4.56 -10.24
CA TRP A 111 4.24 -3.81 -10.04
C TRP A 111 4.14 -3.04 -8.74
N VAL A 112 4.94 -3.41 -7.76
CA VAL A 112 4.92 -2.77 -6.44
C VAL A 112 6.08 -1.81 -6.31
N TYR A 113 5.77 -0.52 -6.21
CA TYR A 113 6.74 0.54 -5.93
C TYR A 113 6.82 0.77 -4.43
N ARG A 114 7.99 0.54 -3.87
CA ARG A 114 8.26 0.75 -2.44
C ARG A 114 9.09 2.00 -2.26
N CYS A 115 8.66 2.88 -1.38
CA CYS A 115 9.31 4.16 -1.15
C CYS A 115 9.32 4.54 0.34
N SER A 116 10.20 5.45 0.69
CA SER A 116 10.23 6.05 2.03
C SER A 116 9.30 7.27 2.09
N PRO A 117 8.92 7.72 3.32
CA PRO A 117 8.20 8.99 3.49
C PRO A 117 8.93 10.19 2.89
N ARG A 118 10.26 10.20 2.93
CA ARG A 118 11.08 11.23 2.31
C ARG A 118 10.88 11.29 0.80
N MET A 119 10.84 10.15 0.12
CA MET A 119 10.63 10.07 -1.33
C MET A 119 9.23 10.55 -1.74
N VAL A 120 8.24 10.37 -0.88
CA VAL A 120 6.90 10.95 -1.08
C VAL A 120 6.96 12.47 -0.90
N LYS A 121 7.58 12.93 0.17
CA LYS A 121 7.64 14.35 0.54
C LYS A 121 8.38 15.20 -0.49
N ASN A 122 9.45 14.68 -1.09
CA ASN A 122 10.26 15.41 -2.07
C ASN A 122 9.75 15.23 -3.52
N GLY A 123 8.68 14.50 -3.74
CA GLY A 123 8.08 14.29 -5.06
C GLY A 123 8.69 13.16 -5.89
N TRP A 124 9.78 12.57 -5.45
CA TRP A 124 10.47 11.49 -6.16
C TRP A 124 9.56 10.29 -6.44
N ALA A 125 8.79 9.86 -5.44
CA ALA A 125 7.90 8.72 -5.56
C ALA A 125 6.81 8.95 -6.62
N TYR A 126 6.23 10.13 -6.66
CA TYR A 126 5.19 10.48 -7.63
C TYR A 126 5.71 10.49 -9.07
N GLU A 127 6.92 11.00 -9.27
CA GLU A 127 7.55 11.00 -10.60
C GLU A 127 7.86 9.57 -11.07
N SER A 128 8.36 8.71 -10.20
CA SER A 128 8.59 7.30 -10.51
C SER A 128 7.29 6.58 -10.89
N LEU A 129 6.21 6.84 -10.15
CA LEU A 129 4.91 6.24 -10.44
C LEU A 129 4.31 6.76 -11.76
N ARG A 130 4.52 8.03 -12.08
CA ARG A 130 4.13 8.58 -13.39
C ARG A 130 4.83 7.82 -14.51
N ILE A 131 6.13 7.64 -14.41
CA ILE A 131 6.93 6.88 -15.39
C ILE A 131 6.44 5.43 -15.48
N MET A 132 6.21 4.77 -14.36
CA MET A 132 5.70 3.39 -14.34
C MET A 132 4.32 3.27 -15.01
N CYS A 133 3.44 4.25 -14.80
CA CYS A 133 2.15 4.29 -15.48
C CYS A 133 2.33 4.43 -17.00
N ASP A 134 3.22 5.31 -17.45
CA ASP A 134 3.51 5.48 -18.86
C ASP A 134 4.09 4.19 -19.48
N MET A 135 4.97 3.51 -18.76
CA MET A 135 5.50 2.21 -19.20
C MET A 135 4.38 1.16 -19.36
N ARG A 136 3.46 1.08 -18.39
CA ARG A 136 2.33 0.14 -18.47
C ARG A 136 1.37 0.44 -19.62
N ARG A 137 1.22 1.70 -19.97
CA ARG A 137 0.40 2.12 -21.12
C ARG A 137 1.10 1.90 -22.46
N GLY A 138 2.39 1.57 -22.45
CA GLY A 138 3.19 1.45 -23.67
C GLY A 138 3.61 2.80 -24.27
N HIS A 139 3.69 3.84 -23.46
CA HIS A 139 4.07 5.20 -23.92
C HIS A 139 5.58 5.48 -23.79
N LEU A 140 6.34 4.55 -23.24
CA LEU A 140 7.81 4.65 -23.12
C LEU A 140 8.49 3.46 -23.77
#